data_b86c5c3f69b409f0870e323aba29fe19
#
_entry.id   b86c5c3f69b409f0870e323aba29fe19
#
_cell.length_a   1.000
_cell.length_b   1.000
_cell.length_c   1.000
_cell.angle_alpha   90.00
_cell.angle_beta   90.00
_cell.angle_gamma   90.00
#
_symmetry.space_group_name_H-M   'P 1'
#
loop_
_entity.id
_entity.type
_entity.pdbx_description
1 polymer ?
#
loop_
_entity_poly.entity_id
_entity_poly.type
_entity_poly.pdbx_seq_one_letter_code
_entity_poly.pdbx_strand_id
1 'polypeptide(L)'
;MEIKNLLKASVAVGALLALAAPVDAVAGGKVSANNSKTDLTIGGRVHRTIHYIDDGEHDAVFQGAGISSNSEMWLTGSGKLTESVTMGAYMRWDMPKNQATHSFNSSTGAATTADASQGANDKYEYIYFKHASMGTLSMGDIEPGADGTMESNYMGVAGKDGASLSSVRVRTNANGDFGALATAFVGTIDPGADANRVRYDSASFSGFSVHGDLEYGGGGSVGVKYSGTVAGLTLKAGIGYEADGGGTNIKGGSVAVKHSSGLHLAGNIGKQDADNSNVDPDWWRVAGGYDAKMNSLGNTNFTVAYSEKSDETVVGYQGEMLQLAVKQSLDAVGGAIVLQYDNYSFSDAAATGLKDIDTVVLETSFNF
;
A
#
# COMPACT_ATOMS: atom_id res chain seq x y z
N MET A 1 16.16 9.31 20.65
CA MET A 1 14.92 10.08 20.30
C MET A 1 14.56 10.99 21.46
N GLU A 2 14.56 12.31 21.27
CA GLU A 2 14.15 13.23 22.32
C GLU A 2 12.62 13.27 22.46
N ILE A 3 12.11 13.10 23.69
CA ILE A 3 10.66 13.15 24.04
C ILE A 3 9.95 14.42 23.52
N LYS A 4 10.70 15.50 23.29
CA LYS A 4 10.20 16.78 22.74
C LYS A 4 9.59 16.64 21.33
N ASN A 5 10.04 15.68 20.52
CA ASN A 5 9.57 15.50 19.14
C ASN A 5 8.29 14.67 19.09
N LEU A 6 8.13 13.72 20.02
CA LEU A 6 6.84 13.02 20.23
C LEU A 6 5.74 13.97 20.72
N LEU A 7 6.07 14.96 21.56
CA LEU A 7 5.11 15.94 22.06
C LEU A 7 4.61 16.90 20.97
N LYS A 8 5.42 17.25 19.98
CA LYS A 8 4.99 18.08 18.84
C LYS A 8 3.97 17.36 17.96
N ALA A 9 4.13 16.04 17.75
CA ALA A 9 3.16 15.22 17.02
C ALA A 9 1.86 14.99 17.82
N SER A 10 1.95 14.83 19.16
CA SER A 10 0.81 14.55 20.02
C SER A 10 -0.16 15.72 20.17
N VAL A 11 0.29 16.97 20.03
CA VAL A 11 -0.58 18.17 20.08
C VAL A 11 -1.47 18.27 18.85
N ALA A 12 -0.97 17.84 17.66
CA ALA A 12 -1.77 17.80 16.44
C ALA A 12 -2.88 16.73 16.50
N VAL A 13 -2.61 15.59 17.16
CA VAL A 13 -3.58 14.49 17.34
C VAL A 13 -4.73 14.90 18.26
N GLY A 14 -4.45 15.59 19.34
CA GLY A 14 -5.48 16.06 20.31
C GLY A 14 -6.46 17.07 19.71
N ALA A 15 -6.01 17.91 18.79
CA ALA A 15 -6.85 18.91 18.12
C ALA A 15 -7.78 18.31 17.06
N LEU A 16 -7.36 17.24 16.37
CA LEU A 16 -8.18 16.57 15.35
C LEU A 16 -9.30 15.70 15.95
N LEU A 17 -9.07 15.09 17.11
CA LEU A 17 -10.09 14.27 17.79
C LEU A 17 -11.24 15.10 18.37
N ALA A 18 -11.06 16.40 18.56
CA ALA A 18 -12.09 17.32 19.08
C ALA A 18 -13.09 17.82 18.01
N LEU A 19 -12.81 17.57 16.73
CA LEU A 19 -13.61 18.11 15.59
C LEU A 19 -14.64 17.12 15.03
N ALA A 20 -14.75 15.91 15.56
CA ALA A 20 -15.68 14.89 15.07
C ALA A 20 -17.10 15.12 15.58
N ALA A 21 -17.79 16.11 15.04
CA ALA A 21 -19.25 16.12 15.06
C ALA A 21 -19.79 15.15 14.01
N PRO A 22 -20.78 14.31 14.30
CA PRO A 22 -21.32 13.40 13.29
C PRO A 22 -21.96 14.19 12.16
N VAL A 23 -21.45 14.02 10.95
CA VAL A 23 -22.11 14.40 9.71
C VAL A 23 -22.66 13.15 9.06
N ASP A 24 -23.87 13.19 8.57
CA ASP A 24 -24.47 12.09 7.85
C ASP A 24 -23.61 11.75 6.62
N ALA A 25 -23.09 10.53 6.55
CA ALA A 25 -22.33 10.06 5.41
C ALA A 25 -23.26 9.97 4.18
N VAL A 26 -22.98 10.77 3.16
CA VAL A 26 -23.62 10.60 1.86
C VAL A 26 -22.92 9.45 1.16
N ALA A 27 -23.56 8.28 1.12
CA ALA A 27 -23.12 7.19 0.25
C ALA A 27 -23.12 7.67 -1.20
N GLY A 28 -22.04 7.34 -1.94
CA GLY A 28 -21.87 7.74 -3.35
C GLY A 28 -23.15 7.55 -4.14
N GLY A 29 -23.65 8.64 -4.73
CA GLY A 29 -24.92 8.65 -5.45
C GLY A 29 -24.83 7.82 -6.73
N LYS A 30 -25.85 6.99 -7.00
CA LYS A 30 -26.02 6.40 -8.33
C LYS A 30 -26.32 7.55 -9.31
N VAL A 31 -25.44 7.71 -10.28
CA VAL A 31 -25.67 8.63 -11.40
C VAL A 31 -26.40 7.87 -12.49
N SER A 32 -27.42 8.50 -13.06
CA SER A 32 -28.16 7.91 -14.18
C SER A 32 -27.24 7.77 -15.40
N ALA A 33 -26.98 6.53 -15.82
CA ALA A 33 -26.30 6.29 -17.09
C ALA A 33 -27.13 6.83 -18.26
N ASN A 34 -26.48 7.22 -19.34
CA ASN A 34 -27.16 7.69 -20.57
C ASN A 34 -28.02 6.61 -21.23
N ASN A 35 -27.98 5.41 -20.68
CA ASN A 35 -28.75 4.26 -21.13
C ASN A 35 -29.39 3.58 -19.91
N SER A 36 -30.69 3.32 -19.98
CA SER A 36 -31.48 2.77 -18.86
C SER A 36 -31.14 1.30 -18.53
N LYS A 37 -30.20 0.68 -19.23
CA LYS A 37 -29.80 -0.73 -19.06
C LYS A 37 -28.47 -0.88 -18.29
N THR A 38 -27.80 0.23 -17.99
CA THR A 38 -26.51 0.23 -17.29
C THR A 38 -26.60 1.05 -16.02
N ASP A 39 -25.97 0.57 -14.98
CA ASP A 39 -25.71 1.30 -13.73
C ASP A 39 -24.38 2.02 -13.86
N LEU A 40 -24.30 3.26 -13.40
CA LEU A 40 -23.07 4.03 -13.25
C LEU A 40 -22.88 4.35 -11.76
N THR A 41 -21.68 4.10 -11.25
CA THR A 41 -21.29 4.46 -9.90
C THR A 41 -20.05 5.34 -9.98
N ILE A 42 -20.04 6.42 -9.22
CA ILE A 42 -18.88 7.29 -9.01
C ILE A 42 -18.46 7.10 -7.55
N GLY A 43 -17.18 6.92 -7.33
CA GLY A 43 -16.61 6.87 -5.99
C GLY A 43 -15.27 7.58 -5.95
N GLY A 44 -14.79 7.83 -4.76
CA GLY A 44 -13.50 8.46 -4.57
C GLY A 44 -13.01 8.39 -3.14
N ARG A 45 -11.77 8.76 -2.95
CA ARG A 45 -11.16 8.94 -1.64
C ARG A 45 -10.16 10.08 -1.63
N VAL A 46 -10.03 10.74 -0.49
CA VAL A 46 -9.01 11.75 -0.26
C VAL A 46 -8.17 11.32 0.93
N HIS A 47 -6.86 11.28 0.75
CA HIS A 47 -5.86 11.01 1.78
C HIS A 47 -4.97 12.23 1.97
N ARG A 48 -4.67 12.58 3.24
CA ARG A 48 -3.75 13.65 3.59
C ARG A 48 -2.89 13.26 4.79
N THR A 49 -1.62 13.66 4.74
CA THR A 49 -0.65 13.38 5.79
C THR A 49 -0.01 14.65 6.33
N ILE A 50 0.33 14.58 7.62
CA ILE A 50 1.42 15.36 8.23
C ILE A 50 2.50 14.35 8.55
N HIS A 51 3.70 14.58 8.06
CA HIS A 51 4.79 13.63 8.09
C HIS A 51 6.05 14.30 8.66
N TYR A 52 6.53 13.81 9.79
CA TYR A 52 7.84 14.15 10.35
C TYR A 52 8.85 13.10 9.90
N ILE A 53 10.01 13.56 9.45
CA ILE A 53 11.14 12.70 9.04
C ILE A 53 12.39 13.25 9.74
N ASP A 54 13.19 12.33 10.30
CA ASP A 54 14.53 12.57 10.82
C ASP A 54 15.48 11.58 10.12
N ASP A 55 16.45 12.07 9.34
CA ASP A 55 17.42 11.26 8.60
C ASP A 55 18.71 10.99 9.38
N GLY A 56 18.68 11.28 10.69
CA GLY A 56 19.82 11.16 11.61
C GLY A 56 20.81 12.33 11.54
N GLU A 57 20.63 13.26 10.62
CA GLU A 57 21.40 14.51 10.50
C GLU A 57 20.48 15.73 10.49
N HIS A 58 19.36 15.62 9.83
CA HIS A 58 18.38 16.70 9.66
C HIS A 58 16.97 16.19 9.93
N ASP A 59 16.11 17.07 10.38
CA ASP A 59 14.69 16.79 10.57
C ASP A 59 13.79 17.85 9.93
N ALA A 60 12.60 17.41 9.49
CA ALA A 60 11.58 18.32 8.99
C ALA A 60 10.17 17.75 9.11
N VAL A 61 9.19 18.64 9.04
CA VAL A 61 7.76 18.29 8.96
C VAL A 61 7.24 18.68 7.59
N PHE A 62 6.55 17.74 6.96
CA PHE A 62 5.93 17.90 5.65
C PHE A 62 4.42 17.71 5.73
N GLN A 63 3.70 18.27 4.78
CA GLN A 63 2.28 18.03 4.58
C GLN A 63 2.07 17.61 3.13
N GLY A 64 1.39 16.50 2.90
CA GLY A 64 1.27 15.96 1.55
C GLY A 64 0.06 15.05 1.32
N ALA A 65 0.13 14.34 0.22
CA ALA A 65 -0.80 13.26 -0.09
C ALA A 65 -0.64 12.10 0.89
N GLY A 66 -1.56 11.14 0.87
CA GLY A 66 -1.48 9.94 1.70
C GLY A 66 -0.27 9.08 1.36
N ILE A 67 0.33 8.45 2.36
CA ILE A 67 1.38 7.44 2.18
C ILE A 67 0.80 6.03 2.09
N SER A 68 -0.35 5.78 2.71
CA SER A 68 -1.04 4.49 2.62
C SER A 68 -1.76 4.30 1.28
N SER A 69 -2.20 5.38 0.66
CA SER A 69 -2.85 5.38 -0.65
C SER A 69 -2.93 6.80 -1.22
N ASN A 70 -3.06 6.89 -2.54
CA ASN A 70 -3.31 8.16 -3.22
C ASN A 70 -4.74 8.65 -2.96
N SER A 71 -4.97 9.96 -3.15
CA SER A 71 -6.32 10.46 -3.39
C SER A 71 -6.73 10.03 -4.79
N GLU A 72 -7.97 9.56 -4.95
CA GLU A 72 -8.42 8.91 -6.17
C GLU A 72 -9.87 9.22 -6.49
N MET A 73 -10.22 9.09 -7.74
CA MET A 73 -11.60 9.06 -8.22
C MET A 73 -11.77 7.88 -9.19
N TRP A 74 -12.90 7.20 -9.14
CA TRP A 74 -13.20 6.12 -10.06
C TRP A 74 -14.63 6.14 -10.57
N LEU A 75 -14.81 5.57 -11.76
CA LEU A 75 -16.10 5.30 -12.39
C LEU A 75 -16.24 3.79 -12.60
N THR A 76 -17.42 3.25 -12.28
CA THR A 76 -17.78 1.88 -12.62
C THR A 76 -19.09 1.89 -13.36
N GLY A 77 -19.05 1.44 -14.62
CA GLY A 77 -20.25 1.19 -15.40
C GLY A 77 -20.52 -0.32 -15.49
N SER A 78 -21.76 -0.77 -15.32
CA SER A 78 -22.08 -2.19 -15.53
C SER A 78 -23.51 -2.43 -16.00
N GLY A 79 -23.74 -3.53 -16.71
CA GLY A 79 -25.05 -3.95 -17.15
C GLY A 79 -25.11 -5.46 -17.38
N LYS A 80 -26.30 -6.04 -17.22
CA LYS A 80 -26.52 -7.46 -17.51
C LYS A 80 -26.50 -7.71 -19.02
N LEU A 81 -25.56 -8.52 -19.50
CA LEU A 81 -25.50 -8.99 -20.87
C LEU A 81 -26.44 -10.19 -21.06
N THR A 82 -26.47 -11.11 -20.08
CA THR A 82 -27.39 -12.23 -19.93
C THR A 82 -27.80 -12.40 -18.48
N GLU A 83 -28.62 -13.40 -18.16
CA GLU A 83 -28.95 -13.71 -16.75
C GLU A 83 -27.73 -14.10 -15.92
N SER A 84 -26.72 -14.72 -16.55
CA SER A 84 -25.49 -15.20 -15.88
C SER A 84 -24.26 -14.34 -16.13
N VAL A 85 -24.30 -13.39 -17.07
CA VAL A 85 -23.14 -12.57 -17.43
C VAL A 85 -23.43 -11.08 -17.24
N THR A 86 -22.60 -10.42 -16.48
CA THR A 86 -22.54 -8.96 -16.37
C THR A 86 -21.32 -8.47 -17.16
N MET A 87 -21.51 -7.46 -17.98
CA MET A 87 -20.43 -6.71 -18.64
C MET A 87 -20.29 -5.36 -17.94
N GLY A 88 -19.06 -4.88 -17.77
CA GLY A 88 -18.80 -3.57 -17.20
C GLY A 88 -17.48 -2.98 -17.64
N ALA A 89 -17.27 -1.75 -17.23
CA ALA A 89 -16.02 -1.02 -17.38
C ALA A 89 -15.64 -0.37 -16.04
N TYR A 90 -14.35 -0.25 -15.80
CA TYR A 90 -13.79 0.44 -14.64
C TYR A 90 -12.75 1.42 -15.14
N MET A 91 -12.78 2.64 -14.59
CA MET A 91 -11.80 3.67 -14.84
C MET A 91 -11.44 4.30 -13.50
N ARG A 92 -10.15 4.49 -13.25
CA ARG A 92 -9.64 5.13 -12.03
C ARG A 92 -8.54 6.12 -12.38
N TRP A 93 -8.61 7.26 -11.72
CA TRP A 93 -7.59 8.29 -11.78
C TRP A 93 -7.00 8.52 -10.40
N ASP A 94 -5.70 8.49 -10.33
CA ASP A 94 -4.96 8.97 -9.17
C ASP A 94 -4.87 10.49 -9.23
N MET A 95 -5.09 11.13 -8.09
CA MET A 95 -5.06 12.58 -7.92
C MET A 95 -3.87 12.98 -7.03
N PRO A 96 -2.63 12.88 -7.53
CA PRO A 96 -1.43 13.00 -6.71
C PRO A 96 -1.06 14.44 -6.34
N LYS A 97 -2.03 15.35 -6.26
CA LYS A 97 -1.77 16.75 -5.95
C LYS A 97 -1.10 16.88 -4.59
N ASN A 98 0.07 17.49 -4.57
CA ASN A 98 0.94 17.57 -3.40
C ASN A 98 1.41 16.20 -2.91
N GLN A 99 1.66 15.28 -3.81
CA GLN A 99 2.52 14.15 -3.54
C GLN A 99 3.93 14.70 -3.37
N ALA A 100 4.20 15.19 -2.18
CA ALA A 100 5.45 15.87 -1.88
C ALA A 100 6.57 14.83 -1.88
N THR A 101 7.53 15.01 -2.75
CA THR A 101 8.82 14.35 -2.62
C THR A 101 9.54 15.01 -1.46
N HIS A 102 9.62 14.33 -0.34
CA HIS A 102 10.33 14.83 0.83
C HIS A 102 11.82 14.47 0.68
N SER A 103 12.67 15.46 0.66
CA SER A 103 14.11 15.26 0.60
C SER A 103 14.87 16.34 1.36
N PHE A 104 16.12 16.03 1.70
CA PHE A 104 17.03 16.99 2.30
C PHE A 104 18.15 17.31 1.32
N ASN A 105 18.53 18.58 1.25
CA ASN A 105 19.75 18.97 0.57
C ASN A 105 20.96 18.46 1.37
N SER A 106 21.78 17.62 0.76
CA SER A 106 22.92 16.98 1.41
C SER A 106 23.98 17.94 1.93
N SER A 107 24.04 19.16 1.38
CA SER A 107 25.07 20.16 1.76
C SER A 107 24.59 21.15 2.83
N THR A 108 23.28 21.39 2.92
CA THR A 108 22.73 22.48 3.76
C THR A 108 21.73 21.99 4.80
N GLY A 109 21.28 20.73 4.74
CA GLY A 109 20.19 20.20 5.55
C GLY A 109 18.81 20.83 5.26
N ALA A 110 18.71 21.66 4.24
CA ALA A 110 17.44 22.28 3.91
C ALA A 110 16.46 21.24 3.39
N ALA A 111 15.35 21.09 4.10
CA ALA A 111 14.24 20.26 3.64
C ALA A 111 13.65 20.85 2.35
N THR A 112 13.46 20.01 1.36
CA THR A 112 12.85 20.39 0.09
C THR A 112 11.59 19.58 -0.13
N THR A 113 10.52 20.28 -0.51
CA THR A 113 9.27 19.66 -0.94
C THR A 113 9.10 19.97 -2.42
N ALA A 114 9.27 18.97 -3.27
CA ALA A 114 8.88 19.13 -4.67
C ALA A 114 7.38 18.89 -4.77
N ASP A 115 6.65 19.92 -5.17
CA ASP A 115 5.27 19.74 -5.61
C ASP A 115 5.30 19.01 -6.96
N ALA A 116 5.10 17.73 -6.95
CA ALA A 116 4.82 17.00 -8.16
C ALA A 116 3.46 17.48 -8.65
N SER A 117 3.49 18.61 -9.34
CA SER A 117 2.33 19.23 -9.92
C SER A 117 1.61 18.26 -10.75
N GLN A 118 0.39 17.77 -10.41
CA GLN A 118 -0.12 17.17 -11.45
C GLN A 118 -1.55 17.14 -11.51
N GLY A 119 -2.08 16.90 -12.65
CA GLY A 119 -3.43 16.55 -12.99
C GLY A 119 -3.78 15.15 -12.51
N ALA A 120 -4.97 14.72 -12.84
CA ALA A 120 -5.35 13.32 -12.68
C ALA A 120 -4.49 12.44 -13.61
N ASN A 121 -3.91 11.39 -13.07
CA ASN A 121 -3.18 10.38 -13.84
C ASN A 121 -4.07 9.17 -14.00
N ASP A 122 -4.19 8.66 -15.22
CA ASP A 122 -4.85 7.38 -15.47
C ASP A 122 -4.12 6.29 -14.70
N LYS A 123 -4.89 5.50 -13.95
CA LYS A 123 -4.38 4.38 -13.18
C LYS A 123 -4.92 3.05 -13.69
N TYR A 124 -6.22 2.98 -13.96
CA TYR A 124 -6.84 1.79 -14.54
C TYR A 124 -7.86 2.20 -15.59
N GLU A 125 -7.88 1.44 -16.68
CA GLU A 125 -8.91 1.51 -17.69
C GLU A 125 -9.12 0.12 -18.31
N TYR A 126 -10.21 -0.57 -17.91
CA TYR A 126 -10.49 -1.90 -18.42
C TYR A 126 -11.98 -2.20 -18.56
N ILE A 127 -12.28 -3.15 -19.44
CA ILE A 127 -13.59 -3.77 -19.60
C ILE A 127 -13.54 -5.16 -18.96
N TYR A 128 -14.65 -5.61 -18.37
CA TYR A 128 -14.75 -6.93 -17.80
C TYR A 128 -16.05 -7.66 -18.17
N PHE A 129 -15.96 -8.98 -18.19
CA PHE A 129 -17.08 -9.91 -18.30
C PHE A 129 -17.09 -10.81 -17.07
N LYS A 130 -18.09 -10.63 -16.22
CA LYS A 130 -18.24 -11.40 -14.98
C LYS A 130 -19.34 -12.42 -15.14
N HIS A 131 -18.97 -13.71 -15.06
CA HIS A 131 -19.93 -14.80 -15.03
C HIS A 131 -20.25 -15.19 -13.58
N ALA A 132 -21.52 -15.53 -13.31
CA ALA A 132 -22.01 -15.79 -11.96
C ALA A 132 -21.27 -16.93 -11.21
N SER A 133 -20.75 -17.93 -11.92
CA SER A 133 -20.09 -19.12 -11.34
C SER A 133 -18.70 -19.41 -11.91
N MET A 134 -18.28 -18.80 -13.02
CA MET A 134 -16.97 -19.08 -13.61
C MET A 134 -15.91 -18.05 -13.27
N GLY A 135 -16.30 -16.85 -12.85
CA GLY A 135 -15.33 -15.80 -12.53
C GLY A 135 -15.40 -14.62 -13.49
N THR A 136 -14.31 -13.89 -13.63
CA THR A 136 -14.24 -12.61 -14.37
C THR A 136 -13.09 -12.65 -15.37
N LEU A 137 -13.36 -12.26 -16.60
CA LEU A 137 -12.37 -11.96 -17.64
C LEU A 137 -12.31 -10.44 -17.79
N SER A 138 -11.13 -9.86 -17.66
CA SER A 138 -10.88 -8.41 -17.80
C SER A 138 -9.85 -8.14 -18.89
N MET A 139 -9.96 -7.00 -19.57
CA MET A 139 -9.04 -6.57 -20.63
C MET A 139 -8.82 -5.06 -20.55
N GLY A 140 -7.58 -4.62 -20.54
CA GLY A 140 -7.17 -3.22 -20.50
C GLY A 140 -6.02 -3.00 -19.55
N ASP A 141 -5.87 -1.77 -19.07
CA ASP A 141 -4.85 -1.39 -18.10
C ASP A 141 -5.30 -1.79 -16.69
N ILE A 142 -4.65 -2.82 -16.14
CA ILE A 142 -5.03 -3.49 -14.89
C ILE A 142 -3.80 -4.12 -14.22
N GLU A 143 -3.85 -4.27 -12.91
CA GLU A 143 -2.84 -4.99 -12.12
C GLU A 143 -2.71 -6.46 -12.52
N PRO A 144 -1.54 -7.10 -12.28
CA PRO A 144 -1.33 -8.52 -12.57
C PRO A 144 -2.27 -9.42 -11.75
N GLY A 145 -2.52 -10.63 -12.23
CA GLY A 145 -3.32 -11.61 -11.50
C GLY A 145 -2.70 -12.03 -10.17
N ALA A 146 -1.38 -12.00 -10.07
CA ALA A 146 -0.63 -12.32 -8.85
C ALA A 146 -0.56 -11.16 -7.84
N ASP A 147 -1.02 -9.95 -8.19
CA ASP A 147 -1.06 -8.80 -7.26
C ASP A 147 -1.70 -9.15 -5.92
N GLY A 148 -1.12 -8.68 -4.82
CA GLY A 148 -1.59 -8.89 -3.45
C GLY A 148 -1.43 -10.34 -2.92
N THR A 149 -0.74 -11.24 -3.65
CA THR A 149 -0.47 -12.59 -3.14
C THR A 149 0.59 -12.62 -2.05
N MET A 150 1.44 -11.60 -1.98
CA MET A 150 2.51 -11.46 -0.99
C MET A 150 2.16 -10.44 0.12
N GLU A 151 0.94 -9.90 0.12
CA GLU A 151 0.54 -8.81 1.01
C GLU A 151 -0.60 -9.17 1.99
N SER A 152 -0.97 -10.45 2.15
CA SER A 152 -2.05 -10.81 3.08
C SER A 152 -1.75 -10.34 4.50
N ASN A 153 -2.63 -9.53 5.06
CA ASN A 153 -2.51 -9.03 6.42
C ASN A 153 -3.87 -8.58 6.98
N TYR A 154 -3.91 -8.21 8.26
CA TYR A 154 -5.01 -7.53 8.96
C TYR A 154 -4.57 -6.21 9.58
N MET A 155 -3.42 -5.70 9.18
CA MET A 155 -2.89 -4.41 9.64
C MET A 155 -3.86 -3.30 9.26
N GLY A 156 -4.03 -2.34 10.13
CA GLY A 156 -4.87 -1.17 9.88
C GLY A 156 -4.21 -0.10 9.02
N VAL A 157 -2.94 -0.26 8.71
CA VAL A 157 -2.07 0.73 8.07
C VAL A 157 -1.50 0.20 6.78
N ALA A 158 -0.87 1.07 6.01
CA ALA A 158 -0.20 0.66 4.78
C ALA A 158 0.86 -0.40 5.08
N GLY A 159 0.74 -1.51 4.40
CA GLY A 159 1.71 -2.58 4.44
C GLY A 159 2.90 -2.35 3.50
N LYS A 160 3.15 -1.12 3.04
CA LYS A 160 4.24 -0.82 2.10
C LYS A 160 5.42 -0.24 2.84
N ASP A 161 6.50 -1.00 2.90
CA ASP A 161 7.75 -0.58 3.51
C ASP A 161 8.37 0.57 2.69
N GLY A 162 8.87 1.58 3.37
CA GLY A 162 9.56 2.70 2.74
C GLY A 162 8.68 3.66 1.93
N ALA A 163 7.37 3.53 1.93
CA ALA A 163 6.47 4.41 1.16
C ALA A 163 6.63 5.90 1.50
N SER A 164 7.06 6.21 2.72
CA SER A 164 7.32 7.56 3.20
C SER A 164 8.71 8.10 2.82
N LEU A 165 9.58 7.28 2.23
CA LEU A 165 11.01 7.58 2.07
C LEU A 165 11.45 7.77 0.62
N SER A 166 10.53 7.91 -0.34
CA SER A 166 10.82 7.90 -1.79
C SER A 166 11.87 8.92 -2.26
N SER A 167 12.19 9.93 -1.45
CA SER A 167 13.20 10.94 -1.78
C SER A 167 14.14 11.25 -0.60
N VAL A 168 14.12 10.42 0.43
CA VAL A 168 15.00 10.59 1.59
C VAL A 168 16.31 9.85 1.35
N ARG A 169 17.43 10.52 1.59
CA ARG A 169 18.77 9.95 1.41
C ARG A 169 19.27 9.33 2.70
N VAL A 170 19.97 8.21 2.57
CA VAL A 170 20.69 7.58 3.69
C VAL A 170 21.93 8.39 4.02
N ARG A 171 22.19 8.60 5.32
CA ARG A 171 23.34 9.34 5.83
C ARG A 171 24.40 8.41 6.39
N THR A 172 25.65 8.83 6.30
CA THR A 172 26.77 8.17 6.98
C THR A 172 26.93 8.67 8.42
N ASN A 173 27.53 7.86 9.28
CA ASN A 173 27.86 8.29 10.64
C ASN A 173 28.82 9.48 10.70
N ALA A 174 29.54 9.78 9.61
CA ALA A 174 30.42 10.95 9.47
C ALA A 174 29.68 12.22 9.03
N ASN A 175 28.34 12.24 9.07
CA ASN A 175 27.49 13.35 8.64
C ASN A 175 27.65 13.69 7.16
N GLY A 176 27.58 12.66 6.32
CA GLY A 176 27.65 12.80 4.88
C GLY A 176 26.52 12.06 4.16
N ASP A 177 26.24 12.46 2.93
CA ASP A 177 25.35 11.75 2.04
C ASP A 177 26.02 10.42 1.62
N PHE A 178 25.36 9.30 1.86
CA PHE A 178 25.82 7.98 1.41
C PHE A 178 25.72 7.83 -0.13
N GLY A 179 24.91 8.68 -0.77
CA GLY A 179 24.73 8.64 -2.23
C GLY A 179 23.51 7.81 -2.68
N ALA A 180 22.86 7.10 -1.79
CA ALA A 180 21.67 6.31 -2.11
C ALA A 180 20.41 6.84 -1.40
N LEU A 181 19.26 6.64 -2.02
CA LEU A 181 17.96 6.85 -1.40
C LEU A 181 17.62 5.69 -0.45
N ALA A 182 16.85 5.96 0.59
CA ALA A 182 16.41 4.93 1.53
C ALA A 182 15.63 3.80 0.84
N THR A 183 14.90 4.11 -0.23
CA THR A 183 14.21 3.10 -1.06
C THR A 183 15.13 2.14 -1.81
N ALA A 184 16.44 2.40 -1.83
CA ALA A 184 17.42 1.41 -2.33
C ALA A 184 17.69 0.28 -1.33
N PHE A 185 17.19 0.38 -0.11
CA PHE A 185 17.41 -0.60 0.97
C PHE A 185 16.10 -1.24 1.45
N VAL A 186 14.99 -0.51 1.37
CA VAL A 186 13.69 -0.93 1.92
C VAL A 186 12.59 -0.87 0.87
N GLY A 187 11.60 -1.71 1.00
CA GLY A 187 10.44 -1.79 0.12
C GLY A 187 9.80 -3.17 0.18
N THR A 188 8.57 -3.28 -0.26
CA THR A 188 7.87 -4.56 -0.43
C THR A 188 8.22 -5.18 -1.78
N ILE A 189 8.26 -6.51 -1.85
CA ILE A 189 8.27 -7.25 -3.11
C ILE A 189 6.89 -7.89 -3.27
N ASP A 190 6.13 -7.40 -4.23
CA ASP A 190 4.82 -7.95 -4.62
C ASP A 190 4.56 -7.59 -6.09
N PRO A 191 3.98 -8.48 -6.91
CA PRO A 191 3.50 -8.15 -8.24
C PRO A 191 2.46 -7.04 -8.17
N GLY A 192 2.61 -5.97 -8.91
CA GLY A 192 1.67 -4.85 -8.74
C GLY A 192 1.74 -3.73 -9.78
N ALA A 193 2.60 -3.84 -10.77
CA ALA A 193 2.65 -2.87 -11.86
C ALA A 193 1.44 -3.04 -12.78
N ASP A 194 0.65 -1.98 -12.93
CA ASP A 194 -0.42 -1.93 -13.91
C ASP A 194 0.12 -1.93 -15.34
N ALA A 195 -0.54 -2.66 -16.23
CA ALA A 195 -0.20 -2.76 -17.64
C ALA A 195 -1.41 -3.23 -18.47
N ASN A 196 -1.30 -3.11 -19.80
CA ASN A 196 -2.29 -3.67 -20.71
C ASN A 196 -2.26 -5.19 -20.66
N ARG A 197 -3.32 -5.80 -20.10
CA ARG A 197 -3.40 -7.24 -19.82
C ARG A 197 -4.76 -7.82 -20.24
N VAL A 198 -4.75 -9.12 -20.49
CA VAL A 198 -5.94 -9.96 -20.43
C VAL A 198 -5.82 -10.78 -19.15
N ARG A 199 -6.70 -10.53 -18.19
CA ARG A 199 -6.69 -11.15 -16.86
C ARG A 199 -7.92 -11.98 -16.60
N TYR A 200 -7.74 -13.16 -16.01
CA TYR A 200 -8.80 -14.02 -15.54
C TYR A 200 -8.71 -14.22 -14.01
N ASP A 201 -9.83 -13.97 -13.35
CA ASP A 201 -10.02 -14.22 -11.92
C ASP A 201 -11.12 -15.28 -11.75
N SER A 202 -10.80 -16.45 -11.23
CA SER A 202 -11.80 -17.51 -11.00
C SER A 202 -12.85 -17.10 -9.98
N ALA A 203 -14.00 -17.75 -10.02
CA ALA A 203 -14.89 -17.77 -8.86
C ALA A 203 -14.21 -18.46 -7.68
N SER A 204 -14.58 -18.07 -6.45
CA SER A 204 -14.06 -18.72 -5.24
C SER A 204 -14.68 -20.11 -5.09
N PHE A 205 -13.84 -21.10 -4.84
CA PHE A 205 -14.23 -22.47 -4.51
C PHE A 205 -13.65 -22.86 -3.15
N SER A 206 -14.51 -23.10 -2.17
CA SER A 206 -14.11 -23.44 -0.79
C SER A 206 -13.09 -22.47 -0.18
N GLY A 207 -13.19 -21.19 -0.54
CA GLY A 207 -12.27 -20.14 -0.10
C GLY A 207 -11.07 -19.92 -1.00
N PHE A 208 -10.76 -20.82 -1.94
CA PHE A 208 -9.68 -20.68 -2.91
C PHE A 208 -10.14 -19.95 -4.16
N SER A 209 -9.26 -19.13 -4.74
CA SER A 209 -9.39 -18.54 -6.07
C SER A 209 -8.04 -18.59 -6.79
N VAL A 210 -8.11 -18.69 -8.12
CA VAL A 210 -6.95 -18.69 -9.01
C VAL A 210 -7.05 -17.44 -9.89
N HIS A 211 -5.94 -16.78 -10.09
CA HIS A 211 -5.81 -15.54 -10.84
C HIS A 211 -4.67 -15.69 -11.85
N GLY A 212 -4.81 -15.16 -13.04
CA GLY A 212 -3.74 -15.19 -14.02
C GLY A 212 -3.96 -14.18 -15.10
N ASP A 213 -2.89 -13.71 -15.70
CA ASP A 213 -2.92 -12.77 -16.81
C ASP A 213 -1.82 -13.02 -17.84
N LEU A 214 -2.03 -12.42 -18.98
CA LEU A 214 -1.05 -12.27 -20.06
C LEU A 214 -0.92 -10.77 -20.34
N GLU A 215 0.31 -10.28 -20.33
CA GLU A 215 0.64 -8.88 -20.57
C GLU A 215 0.98 -8.61 -22.02
N TYR A 216 0.56 -7.46 -22.56
CA TYR A 216 1.00 -6.98 -23.85
C TYR A 216 2.51 -6.67 -23.83
N GLY A 217 3.25 -7.23 -24.78
CA GLY A 217 4.71 -7.08 -24.83
C GLY A 217 5.47 -8.31 -24.33
N GLY A 218 4.78 -9.26 -23.73
CA GLY A 218 5.33 -10.51 -23.22
C GLY A 218 5.48 -10.42 -21.70
N GLY A 219 5.05 -11.42 -21.03
CA GLY A 219 4.99 -11.48 -19.57
C GLY A 219 3.62 -11.97 -19.14
N GLY A 220 3.42 -12.02 -17.86
CA GLY A 220 2.18 -12.42 -17.23
C GLY A 220 2.39 -12.98 -15.86
N SER A 221 1.30 -13.27 -15.18
CA SER A 221 1.35 -13.73 -13.80
C SER A 221 0.36 -14.84 -13.50
N VAL A 222 0.59 -15.56 -12.41
CA VAL A 222 -0.34 -16.49 -11.82
C VAL A 222 -0.31 -16.40 -10.31
N GLY A 223 -1.49 -16.37 -9.69
CA GLY A 223 -1.66 -16.35 -8.25
C GLY A 223 -2.76 -17.30 -7.77
N VAL A 224 -2.58 -17.83 -6.58
CA VAL A 224 -3.62 -18.54 -5.84
C VAL A 224 -3.84 -17.81 -4.53
N LYS A 225 -5.07 -17.49 -4.21
CA LYS A 225 -5.47 -16.86 -2.95
C LYS A 225 -6.44 -17.74 -2.19
N TYR A 226 -6.35 -17.69 -0.88
CA TYR A 226 -7.32 -18.29 0.04
C TYR A 226 -7.88 -17.24 0.99
N SER A 227 -9.19 -17.30 1.22
CA SER A 227 -9.86 -16.51 2.26
C SER A 227 -11.00 -17.35 2.85
N GLY A 228 -10.96 -17.57 4.17
CA GLY A 228 -11.97 -18.41 4.81
C GLY A 228 -11.83 -18.43 6.32
N THR A 229 -12.74 -19.16 6.98
CA THR A 229 -12.70 -19.39 8.42
C THR A 229 -12.49 -20.86 8.69
N VAL A 230 -11.47 -21.18 9.46
CA VAL A 230 -11.11 -22.54 9.87
C VAL A 230 -10.93 -22.56 11.38
N ALA A 231 -11.65 -23.43 12.09
CA ALA A 231 -11.55 -23.60 13.54
C ALA A 231 -11.67 -22.28 14.34
N GLY A 232 -12.49 -21.35 13.89
CA GLY A 232 -12.70 -20.06 14.56
C GLY A 232 -11.66 -18.98 14.25
N LEU A 233 -10.68 -19.28 13.38
CA LEU A 233 -9.70 -18.35 12.88
C LEU A 233 -10.09 -17.90 11.47
N THR A 234 -10.11 -16.61 11.21
CA THR A 234 -10.21 -16.08 9.84
C THR A 234 -8.82 -16.07 9.23
N LEU A 235 -8.69 -16.70 8.07
CA LEU A 235 -7.42 -16.91 7.36
C LEU A 235 -7.44 -16.18 6.02
N LYS A 236 -6.31 -15.58 5.67
CA LYS A 236 -5.97 -15.15 4.30
C LYS A 236 -4.62 -15.75 3.97
N ALA A 237 -4.44 -16.19 2.74
CA ALA A 237 -3.15 -16.63 2.23
C ALA A 237 -3.05 -16.34 0.74
N GLY A 238 -1.85 -16.20 0.24
CA GLY A 238 -1.55 -16.04 -1.16
C GLY A 238 -0.21 -16.64 -1.53
N ILE A 239 -0.10 -17.09 -2.76
CA ILE A 239 1.16 -17.46 -3.41
C ILE A 239 1.08 -17.01 -4.85
N GLY A 240 2.14 -16.40 -5.36
CA GLY A 240 2.15 -15.84 -6.71
C GLY A 240 3.50 -15.87 -7.38
N TYR A 241 3.42 -15.76 -8.70
CA TYR A 241 4.57 -15.64 -9.59
C TYR A 241 4.21 -14.66 -10.70
N GLU A 242 5.13 -13.77 -11.04
CA GLU A 242 5.05 -12.87 -12.19
C GLU A 242 6.35 -12.91 -12.96
N ALA A 243 6.26 -12.90 -14.31
CA ALA A 243 7.36 -12.62 -15.23
C ALA A 243 7.01 -11.34 -15.99
N ASP A 244 7.84 -10.31 -15.92
CA ASP A 244 7.57 -9.00 -16.54
C ASP A 244 7.79 -8.95 -18.06
N GLY A 245 8.26 -10.07 -18.64
CA GLY A 245 8.65 -10.10 -20.06
C GLY A 245 9.97 -9.41 -20.39
N GLY A 246 10.53 -8.64 -19.48
CA GLY A 246 11.83 -7.94 -19.59
C GLY A 246 12.99 -8.69 -18.94
N GLY A 247 12.74 -9.86 -18.35
CA GLY A 247 13.74 -10.69 -17.68
C GLY A 247 13.72 -10.57 -16.15
N THR A 248 12.73 -9.90 -15.57
CA THR A 248 12.53 -9.86 -14.13
C THR A 248 11.39 -10.81 -13.74
N ASN A 249 11.62 -11.60 -12.71
CA ASN A 249 10.64 -12.52 -12.17
C ASN A 249 10.40 -12.22 -10.69
N ILE A 250 9.15 -12.17 -10.26
CA ILE A 250 8.76 -11.98 -8.86
C ILE A 250 8.02 -13.23 -8.39
N LYS A 251 8.37 -13.73 -7.20
CA LYS A 251 7.73 -14.89 -6.59
C LYS A 251 7.68 -14.75 -5.07
N GLY A 252 6.65 -15.29 -4.46
CA GLY A 252 6.53 -15.27 -3.01
C GLY A 252 5.14 -15.67 -2.54
N GLY A 253 4.85 -15.33 -1.30
CA GLY A 253 3.57 -15.64 -0.71
C GLY A 253 3.36 -14.98 0.65
N SER A 254 2.16 -15.14 1.15
CA SER A 254 1.75 -14.56 2.43
C SER A 254 0.72 -15.42 3.15
N VAL A 255 0.67 -15.26 4.46
CA VAL A 255 -0.38 -15.82 5.31
C VAL A 255 -0.75 -14.82 6.41
N ALA A 256 -2.03 -14.70 6.68
CA ALA A 256 -2.54 -13.91 7.80
C ALA A 256 -3.65 -14.65 8.54
N VAL A 257 -3.63 -14.57 9.86
CA VAL A 257 -4.60 -15.20 10.76
C VAL A 257 -5.19 -14.15 11.67
N LYS A 258 -6.51 -14.19 11.85
CA LYS A 258 -7.20 -13.32 12.81
C LYS A 258 -8.13 -14.17 13.68
N HIS A 259 -7.96 -14.07 14.98
CA HIS A 259 -8.83 -14.67 15.98
C HIS A 259 -10.04 -13.77 16.25
N SER A 260 -11.17 -14.38 16.68
CA SER A 260 -12.39 -13.64 17.01
C SER A 260 -12.24 -12.64 18.15
N SER A 261 -11.21 -12.76 18.98
CA SER A 261 -10.86 -11.75 20.00
C SER A 261 -10.32 -10.44 19.43
N GLY A 262 -9.98 -10.38 18.14
CA GLY A 262 -9.33 -9.25 17.49
C GLY A 262 -7.82 -9.40 17.30
N LEU A 263 -7.16 -10.34 17.98
CA LEU A 263 -5.75 -10.63 17.76
C LEU A 263 -5.51 -11.14 16.34
N HIS A 264 -4.45 -10.66 15.70
CA HIS A 264 -4.04 -11.11 14.36
C HIS A 264 -2.53 -11.15 14.20
N LEU A 265 -2.08 -12.03 13.30
CA LEU A 265 -0.69 -12.20 12.90
C LEU A 265 -0.63 -12.34 11.38
N ALA A 266 0.47 -11.91 10.78
CA ALA A 266 0.76 -12.10 9.36
C ALA A 266 2.25 -12.36 9.13
N GLY A 267 2.54 -13.11 8.07
CA GLY A 267 3.88 -13.32 7.56
C GLY A 267 3.86 -13.22 6.03
N ASN A 268 4.83 -12.53 5.46
CA ASN A 268 4.96 -12.23 4.05
C ASN A 268 6.40 -12.49 3.60
N ILE A 269 6.55 -13.01 2.39
CA ILE A 269 7.86 -13.21 1.75
C ILE A 269 7.74 -12.88 0.27
N GLY A 270 8.79 -12.28 -0.29
CA GLY A 270 8.91 -12.00 -1.71
C GLY A 270 10.37 -12.09 -2.15
N LYS A 271 10.56 -12.52 -3.38
CA LYS A 271 11.85 -12.56 -4.03
C LYS A 271 11.71 -12.07 -5.47
N GLN A 272 12.70 -11.31 -5.91
CA GLN A 272 12.83 -10.89 -7.29
C GLN A 272 14.12 -11.48 -7.87
N ASP A 273 14.05 -12.06 -9.05
CA ASP A 273 15.21 -12.55 -9.81
C ASP A 273 15.28 -11.77 -11.13
N ALA A 274 16.44 -11.28 -11.53
CA ALA A 274 16.64 -10.56 -12.79
C ALA A 274 17.72 -11.22 -13.66
N ASP A 275 17.36 -11.61 -14.89
CA ASP A 275 18.17 -12.47 -15.77
C ASP A 275 19.59 -11.94 -16.08
N ASN A 276 19.79 -10.63 -16.11
CA ASN A 276 21.06 -10.01 -16.48
C ASN A 276 21.68 -9.19 -15.35
N SER A 277 21.29 -9.47 -14.11
CA SER A 277 21.76 -8.79 -12.92
C SER A 277 22.30 -9.80 -11.91
N ASN A 278 23.20 -9.34 -11.06
CA ASN A 278 23.58 -10.08 -9.83
C ASN A 278 22.78 -9.58 -8.63
N VAL A 279 21.78 -8.72 -8.87
CA VAL A 279 20.95 -8.12 -7.84
C VAL A 279 19.63 -8.88 -7.81
N ASP A 280 19.46 -9.71 -6.80
CA ASP A 280 18.29 -10.56 -6.61
C ASP A 280 17.66 -10.24 -5.25
N PRO A 281 16.80 -9.22 -5.17
CA PRO A 281 16.19 -8.79 -3.92
C PRO A 281 15.40 -9.90 -3.22
N ASP A 282 15.62 -10.03 -1.91
CA ASP A 282 14.81 -10.83 -1.00
C ASP A 282 14.13 -9.92 0.03
N TRP A 283 12.88 -10.21 0.34
CA TRP A 283 12.11 -9.47 1.32
C TRP A 283 11.26 -10.39 2.18
N TRP A 284 11.17 -10.08 3.46
CA TRP A 284 10.21 -10.71 4.35
C TRP A 284 9.66 -9.73 5.39
N ARG A 285 8.47 -10.02 5.90
CA ARG A 285 7.78 -9.25 6.94
C ARG A 285 7.06 -10.18 7.90
N VAL A 286 7.07 -9.82 9.18
CA VAL A 286 6.18 -10.35 10.20
C VAL A 286 5.42 -9.20 10.84
N ALA A 287 4.11 -9.36 10.99
CA ALA A 287 3.26 -8.35 11.60
C ALA A 287 2.30 -8.97 12.59
N GLY A 288 1.97 -8.24 13.64
CA GLY A 288 0.94 -8.60 14.60
C GLY A 288 0.12 -7.39 15.03
N GLY A 289 -1.05 -7.63 15.56
CA GLY A 289 -1.87 -6.54 16.02
C GLY A 289 -3.15 -6.99 16.72
N TYR A 290 -3.94 -6.00 17.07
CA TYR A 290 -5.18 -6.18 17.79
C TYR A 290 -6.24 -5.18 17.35
N ASP A 291 -7.41 -5.70 17.02
CA ASP A 291 -8.61 -4.92 16.72
C ASP A 291 -9.51 -4.82 17.95
N ALA A 292 -9.86 -3.61 18.34
CA ALA A 292 -10.75 -3.34 19.47
C ALA A 292 -11.77 -2.26 19.14
N LYS A 293 -12.97 -2.39 19.70
CA LYS A 293 -13.95 -1.30 19.74
C LYS A 293 -13.76 -0.49 21.02
N MET A 294 -12.87 0.50 20.98
CA MET A 294 -12.54 1.31 22.16
C MET A 294 -13.49 2.49 22.37
N ASN A 295 -14.20 2.90 21.33
CA ASN A 295 -15.11 4.03 21.33
C ASN A 295 -16.23 3.85 20.29
N SER A 296 -17.13 4.83 20.22
CA SER A 296 -18.27 4.81 19.29
C SER A 296 -17.95 5.24 17.85
N LEU A 297 -16.72 5.70 17.56
CA LEU A 297 -16.33 6.17 16.21
C LEU A 297 -16.15 5.00 15.24
N GLY A 298 -15.74 3.83 15.74
CA GLY A 298 -15.47 2.66 14.94
C GLY A 298 -14.41 1.75 15.56
N ASN A 299 -13.81 0.91 14.74
CA ASN A 299 -12.76 0.00 15.19
C ASN A 299 -11.43 0.74 15.39
N THR A 300 -10.71 0.41 16.46
CA THR A 300 -9.32 0.81 16.67
C THR A 300 -8.42 -0.39 16.39
N ASN A 301 -7.47 -0.24 15.47
CA ASN A 301 -6.48 -1.26 15.15
C ASN A 301 -5.11 -0.83 15.68
N PHE A 302 -4.45 -1.72 16.39
CA PHE A 302 -3.05 -1.58 16.83
C PHE A 302 -2.21 -2.53 15.99
N THR A 303 -1.08 -2.04 15.47
CA THR A 303 -0.18 -2.82 14.61
C THR A 303 1.26 -2.66 15.09
N VAL A 304 1.98 -3.77 15.08
CA VAL A 304 3.44 -3.82 15.10
C VAL A 304 3.90 -4.70 13.94
N ALA A 305 4.88 -4.24 13.17
CA ALA A 305 5.48 -5.02 12.10
C ALA A 305 6.98 -4.83 12.07
N TYR A 306 7.67 -5.86 11.61
CA TYR A 306 9.09 -5.83 11.32
C TYR A 306 9.30 -6.45 9.94
N SER A 307 10.15 -5.83 9.13
CA SER A 307 10.52 -6.34 7.82
C SER A 307 12.00 -6.14 7.55
N GLU A 308 12.52 -6.94 6.66
CA GLU A 308 13.88 -6.85 6.16
C GLU A 308 13.87 -7.05 4.65
N LYS A 309 14.70 -6.30 3.97
CA LYS A 309 14.97 -6.43 2.54
C LYS A 309 16.47 -6.39 2.29
N SER A 310 16.93 -7.24 1.39
CA SER A 310 18.32 -7.29 0.97
C SER A 310 18.44 -7.18 -0.54
N ASP A 311 19.58 -6.69 -0.99
CA ASP A 311 20.01 -6.63 -2.39
C ASP A 311 19.04 -5.86 -3.34
N GLU A 312 18.39 -4.79 -2.88
CA GLU A 312 17.36 -4.07 -3.69
C GLU A 312 17.94 -3.46 -4.98
N THR A 313 19.00 -2.72 -4.88
CA THR A 313 19.62 -2.04 -6.05
C THR A 313 21.09 -2.38 -6.21
N VAL A 314 21.74 -2.81 -5.13
CA VAL A 314 23.15 -3.16 -5.06
C VAL A 314 23.31 -4.37 -4.16
N VAL A 315 24.10 -5.33 -4.58
CA VAL A 315 24.44 -6.50 -3.75
C VAL A 315 25.11 -6.05 -2.45
N GLY A 316 24.60 -6.53 -1.33
CA GLY A 316 25.08 -6.19 0.01
C GLY A 316 24.35 -5.03 0.68
N TYR A 317 23.39 -4.37 0.02
CA TYR A 317 22.50 -3.44 0.67
C TYR A 317 21.43 -4.20 1.45
N GLN A 318 21.27 -3.85 2.73
CA GLN A 318 20.24 -4.42 3.58
C GLN A 318 19.52 -3.30 4.33
N GLY A 319 18.21 -3.38 4.36
CA GLY A 319 17.37 -2.46 5.12
C GLY A 319 16.37 -3.20 6.00
N GLU A 320 16.19 -2.70 7.20
CA GLU A 320 15.23 -3.18 8.17
C GLU A 320 14.22 -2.09 8.49
N MET A 321 13.00 -2.46 8.81
CA MET A 321 11.95 -1.53 9.25
C MET A 321 11.23 -2.08 10.48
N LEU A 322 11.13 -1.27 11.53
CA LEU A 322 10.19 -1.46 12.63
C LEU A 322 9.04 -0.47 12.49
N GLN A 323 7.81 -0.96 12.43
CA GLN A 323 6.60 -0.16 12.31
C GLN A 323 5.72 -0.32 13.53
N LEU A 324 5.26 0.79 14.11
CA LEU A 324 4.25 0.85 15.16
C LEU A 324 3.11 1.75 14.67
N ALA A 325 1.87 1.28 14.74
CA ALA A 325 0.76 2.09 14.26
C ALA A 325 -0.53 1.90 15.05
N VAL A 326 -1.32 2.95 15.07
CA VAL A 326 -2.70 2.93 15.56
C VAL A 326 -3.60 3.57 14.51
N LYS A 327 -4.63 2.85 14.10
CA LYS A 327 -5.70 3.35 13.22
C LYS A 327 -7.01 3.40 13.94
N GLN A 328 -7.67 4.54 13.92
CA GLN A 328 -9.06 4.72 14.33
C GLN A 328 -9.95 4.84 13.09
N SER A 329 -10.86 3.89 12.90
CA SER A 329 -11.90 4.01 11.88
C SER A 329 -12.94 5.06 12.29
N LEU A 330 -13.45 5.79 11.31
CA LEU A 330 -14.52 6.77 11.45
C LEU A 330 -15.73 6.28 10.65
N ASP A 331 -16.43 5.27 11.21
CA ASP A 331 -17.45 4.49 10.50
C ASP A 331 -18.61 5.37 9.97
N ALA A 332 -18.95 6.44 10.69
CA ALA A 332 -20.02 7.36 10.30
C ALA A 332 -19.76 8.11 9.00
N VAL A 333 -18.49 8.25 8.60
CA VAL A 333 -18.11 9.04 7.42
C VAL A 333 -17.22 8.25 6.44
N GLY A 334 -17.07 6.93 6.66
CA GLY A 334 -16.22 6.10 5.80
C GLY A 334 -14.74 6.49 5.79
N GLY A 335 -14.27 7.14 6.84
CA GLY A 335 -12.90 7.65 6.96
C GLY A 335 -12.06 6.92 7.98
N ALA A 336 -10.82 7.37 8.15
CA ALA A 336 -9.93 6.90 9.20
C ALA A 336 -8.89 7.96 9.59
N ILE A 337 -8.35 7.81 10.80
CA ILE A 337 -7.16 8.52 11.28
C ILE A 337 -6.11 7.47 11.62
N VAL A 338 -4.89 7.64 11.15
CA VAL A 338 -3.74 6.77 11.40
C VAL A 338 -2.63 7.60 12.03
N LEU A 339 -2.08 7.09 13.13
CA LEU A 339 -0.80 7.53 13.68
C LEU A 339 0.18 6.36 13.53
N GLN A 340 1.30 6.60 12.86
CA GLN A 340 2.31 5.59 12.56
C GLN A 340 3.70 6.13 12.90
N TYR A 341 4.53 5.27 13.45
CA TYR A 341 5.96 5.48 13.64
C TYR A 341 6.71 4.36 12.92
N ASP A 342 7.68 4.72 12.10
CA ASP A 342 8.59 3.78 11.49
C ASP A 342 10.02 4.17 11.82
N ASN A 343 10.84 3.17 12.17
CA ASN A 343 12.29 3.28 12.26
C ASN A 343 12.89 2.40 11.16
N TYR A 344 13.79 2.97 10.39
CA TYR A 344 14.51 2.30 9.31
C TYR A 344 15.99 2.26 9.63
N SER A 345 16.58 1.06 9.59
CA SER A 345 18.01 0.82 9.73
C SER A 345 18.61 0.34 8.44
N PHE A 346 19.84 0.71 8.15
CA PHE A 346 20.50 0.42 6.89
C PHE A 346 21.89 -0.15 7.12
N SER A 347 22.29 -1.11 6.29
CA SER A 347 23.64 -1.63 6.24
C SER A 347 24.11 -1.85 4.80
N ASP A 348 25.41 -1.73 4.60
CA ASP A 348 26.12 -2.04 3.35
C ASP A 348 27.38 -2.80 3.70
N ALA A 349 27.67 -3.88 2.98
CA ALA A 349 28.85 -4.71 3.20
C ALA A 349 30.18 -3.94 3.07
N ALA A 350 30.19 -2.84 2.33
CA ALA A 350 31.36 -2.00 2.06
C ALA A 350 31.44 -0.74 2.96
N ALA A 351 30.34 -0.29 3.56
CA ALA A 351 30.26 0.93 4.36
C ALA A 351 30.23 0.63 5.85
N THR A 352 31.00 1.42 6.62
CA THR A 352 30.97 1.34 8.08
C THR A 352 30.06 2.44 8.64
N GLY A 353 28.89 2.06 9.10
CA GLY A 353 27.98 2.90 9.86
C GLY A 353 27.13 3.85 8.99
N LEU A 354 25.91 3.42 8.76
CA LEU A 354 24.83 4.25 8.22
C LEU A 354 23.93 4.69 9.37
N LYS A 355 23.26 5.84 9.20
CA LYS A 355 22.31 6.35 10.17
C LYS A 355 20.93 5.82 9.91
N ASP A 356 20.19 5.59 10.98
CA ASP A 356 18.78 5.27 10.94
C ASP A 356 17.95 6.48 10.48
N ILE A 357 16.78 6.19 9.93
CA ILE A 357 15.76 7.19 9.63
C ILE A 357 14.54 6.89 10.49
N ASP A 358 14.08 7.92 11.21
CA ASP A 358 12.84 7.88 11.99
C ASP A 358 11.75 8.68 11.30
N THR A 359 10.54 8.12 11.23
CA THR A 359 9.38 8.83 10.69
C THR A 359 8.18 8.76 11.64
N VAL A 360 7.42 9.85 11.70
CA VAL A 360 6.11 9.90 12.37
C VAL A 360 5.09 10.43 11.38
N VAL A 361 4.05 9.65 11.13
CA VAL A 361 3.00 9.98 10.17
C VAL A 361 1.67 10.10 10.89
N LEU A 362 0.98 11.22 10.67
CA LEU A 362 -0.44 11.36 10.92
C LEU A 362 -1.15 11.43 9.58
N GLU A 363 -1.89 10.37 9.24
CA GLU A 363 -2.69 10.33 8.01
C GLU A 363 -4.18 10.38 8.32
N THR A 364 -4.93 11.10 7.50
CA THR A 364 -6.39 11.10 7.52
C THR A 364 -6.93 10.72 6.15
N SER A 365 -8.00 9.94 6.13
CA SER A 365 -8.69 9.54 4.91
C SER A 365 -10.19 9.75 5.00
N PHE A 366 -10.80 10.05 3.86
CA PHE A 366 -12.24 10.16 3.68
C PHE A 366 -12.63 9.51 2.35
N ASN A 367 -13.62 8.60 2.39
CA ASN A 367 -14.14 7.92 1.21
C ASN A 367 -15.58 8.39 0.93
N PHE A 368 -15.92 8.56 -0.34
CA PHE A 368 -17.24 9.01 -0.81
C PHE A 368 -17.70 8.26 -2.05
#